data_4bc958194f737653ca92a4ef86b4b6dc
#
_entry.id   4bc958194f737653ca92a4ef86b4b6dc
#
_cell.length_a   1.000
_cell.length_b   1.000
_cell.length_c   1.000
_cell.angle_alpha   90.00
_cell.angle_beta   90.00
_cell.angle_gamma   90.00
#
_symmetry.space_group_name_H-M   'P 1'
#
loop_
_entity.id
_entity.type
_entity.pdbx_description
1 polymer ?
#
loop_
_entity_poly.entity_id
_entity_poly.type
_entity_poly.pdbx_seq_one_letter_code
_entity_poly.pdbx_strand_id
1 'polypeptide(L)'
;MSAPETIAIVTGGSRGLGRSTVEALTRRGVYSIFTYHSNTSAAGEVTRSVERLGARVRAVQLDTGDIHAFPAFVEKIRNTLAEWNAENFNYLVNMAGTSQNGLFGEVTEEDLDAAYRIHVKGPLFLTQSLLPLIADGGRIVNISSGLTRFAYPGRIAYASMKGAVEVMTHYMAKELGTRRIAVNTVAPGAIQTDFSGGVVRDNPDIARHIAEATALGRPGLPDDIGPMIASLLSEDNRWINAQRIEVSGGQAI
;
A
#
# COMPACT_ATOMS: atom_id res chain seq x y z
N MET A 1 13.07 -30.69 -0.43
CA MET A 1 12.36 -29.63 0.33
C MET A 1 11.99 -28.56 -0.66
N SER A 2 10.69 -28.23 -0.82
CA SER A 2 10.27 -27.08 -1.63
C SER A 2 10.92 -25.82 -1.05
N ALA A 3 11.31 -24.89 -1.93
CA ALA A 3 11.81 -23.59 -1.49
C ALA A 3 10.77 -22.94 -0.53
N PRO A 4 11.19 -22.21 0.50
CA PRO A 4 10.28 -21.52 1.38
C PRO A 4 9.39 -20.59 0.56
N GLU A 5 8.08 -20.69 0.77
CA GLU A 5 7.10 -19.92 0.02
C GLU A 5 7.23 -18.44 0.39
N THR A 6 7.29 -17.57 -0.62
CA THR A 6 7.32 -16.12 -0.40
C THR A 6 5.94 -15.63 -0.01
N ILE A 7 5.84 -14.92 1.10
CA ILE A 7 4.58 -14.43 1.65
C ILE A 7 4.62 -12.90 1.75
N ALA A 8 3.53 -12.27 1.33
CA ALA A 8 3.32 -10.83 1.42
C ALA A 8 2.15 -10.47 2.33
N ILE A 9 2.27 -9.37 3.06
CA ILE A 9 1.15 -8.71 3.74
C ILE A 9 0.84 -7.41 3.01
N VAL A 10 -0.43 -7.23 2.58
CA VAL A 10 -0.89 -6.02 1.87
C VAL A 10 -2.04 -5.40 2.65
N THR A 11 -1.85 -4.20 3.23
CA THR A 11 -2.95 -3.50 3.88
C THR A 11 -3.88 -2.87 2.84
N GLY A 12 -5.20 -2.93 3.07
CA GLY A 12 -6.19 -2.39 2.13
C GLY A 12 -6.28 -3.17 0.80
N GLY A 13 -6.05 -4.49 0.82
CA GLY A 13 -5.97 -5.35 -0.36
C GLY A 13 -7.29 -5.71 -1.03
N SER A 14 -8.46 -5.27 -0.53
CA SER A 14 -9.76 -5.71 -1.03
C SER A 14 -10.26 -4.97 -2.28
N ARG A 15 -9.66 -3.85 -2.67
CA ARG A 15 -10.04 -3.05 -3.84
C ARG A 15 -8.88 -2.19 -4.37
N GLY A 16 -9.09 -1.56 -5.52
CA GLY A 16 -8.18 -0.57 -6.12
C GLY A 16 -6.75 -1.07 -6.25
N LEU A 17 -5.79 -0.26 -5.84
CA LEU A 17 -4.35 -0.56 -5.92
C LEU A 17 -3.98 -1.80 -5.11
N GLY A 18 -4.60 -1.98 -3.92
CA GLY A 18 -4.34 -3.12 -3.06
C GLY A 18 -4.75 -4.44 -3.70
N ARG A 19 -5.94 -4.50 -4.30
CA ARG A 19 -6.40 -5.67 -5.04
C ARG A 19 -5.44 -6.00 -6.21
N SER A 20 -5.11 -5.00 -7.03
CA SER A 20 -4.18 -5.19 -8.15
C SER A 20 -2.80 -5.67 -7.68
N THR A 21 -2.31 -5.14 -6.53
CA THR A 21 -1.05 -5.61 -5.93
C THR A 21 -1.13 -7.06 -5.48
N VAL A 22 -2.19 -7.47 -4.77
CA VAL A 22 -2.40 -8.86 -4.35
C VAL A 22 -2.45 -9.79 -5.56
N GLU A 23 -3.23 -9.44 -6.60
CA GLU A 23 -3.33 -10.24 -7.83
C GLU A 23 -2.00 -10.29 -8.59
N ALA A 24 -1.22 -9.21 -8.63
CA ALA A 24 0.08 -9.18 -9.28
C ALA A 24 1.13 -10.01 -8.54
N LEU A 25 1.13 -9.99 -7.21
CA LEU A 25 1.97 -10.86 -6.37
C LEU A 25 1.61 -12.34 -6.59
N THR A 26 0.32 -12.64 -6.65
CA THR A 26 -0.17 -14.01 -6.93
C THR A 26 0.38 -14.55 -8.25
N ARG A 27 0.35 -13.76 -9.34
CA ARG A 27 0.91 -14.16 -10.64
C ARG A 27 2.42 -14.44 -10.60
N ARG A 28 3.11 -13.98 -9.57
CA ARG A 28 4.53 -14.24 -9.30
C ARG A 28 4.77 -15.38 -8.30
N GLY A 29 3.73 -16.12 -7.93
CA GLY A 29 3.82 -17.23 -6.99
C GLY A 29 3.96 -16.79 -5.52
N VAL A 30 3.66 -15.53 -5.20
CA VAL A 30 3.69 -15.00 -3.83
C VAL A 30 2.34 -15.21 -3.16
N TYR A 31 2.32 -15.85 -2.00
CA TYR A 31 1.12 -15.99 -1.18
C TYR A 31 0.83 -14.67 -0.47
N SER A 32 -0.43 -14.36 -0.25
CA SER A 32 -0.80 -13.06 0.26
C SER A 32 -1.73 -13.12 1.46
N ILE A 33 -1.38 -12.40 2.53
CA ILE A 33 -2.32 -12.00 3.57
C ILE A 33 -2.69 -10.55 3.28
N PHE A 34 -3.97 -10.26 3.11
CA PHE A 34 -4.38 -8.88 2.89
C PHE A 34 -5.42 -8.40 3.88
N THR A 35 -5.40 -7.10 4.18
CA THR A 35 -6.40 -6.55 5.09
C THR A 35 -7.51 -5.84 4.33
N TYR A 36 -8.68 -5.78 4.96
CA TYR A 36 -9.83 -4.96 4.57
C TYR A 36 -10.44 -4.31 5.81
N HIS A 37 -11.08 -3.15 5.64
CA HIS A 37 -11.71 -2.45 6.78
C HIS A 37 -13.09 -3.01 7.08
N SER A 38 -14.06 -2.87 6.16
CA SER A 38 -15.47 -3.25 6.39
C SER A 38 -16.13 -4.02 5.25
N ASN A 39 -15.60 -3.93 4.02
CA ASN A 39 -16.22 -4.57 2.86
C ASN A 39 -15.80 -6.04 2.73
N THR A 40 -16.54 -6.93 3.40
CA THR A 40 -16.32 -8.38 3.37
C THR A 40 -16.61 -8.99 2.00
N SER A 41 -17.57 -8.45 1.24
CA SER A 41 -17.89 -8.94 -0.10
C SER A 41 -16.71 -8.74 -1.05
N ALA A 42 -16.14 -7.53 -1.09
CA ALA A 42 -14.97 -7.23 -1.91
C ALA A 42 -13.76 -8.08 -1.50
N ALA A 43 -13.55 -8.29 -0.20
CA ALA A 43 -12.50 -9.18 0.29
C ALA A 43 -12.71 -10.62 -0.18
N GLY A 44 -13.95 -11.13 -0.14
CA GLY A 44 -14.30 -12.46 -0.64
C GLY A 44 -14.09 -12.60 -2.15
N GLU A 45 -14.31 -11.55 -2.94
CA GLU A 45 -14.02 -11.57 -4.39
C GLU A 45 -12.53 -11.72 -4.68
N VAL A 46 -11.69 -10.96 -3.97
CA VAL A 46 -10.22 -11.06 -4.12
C VAL A 46 -9.75 -12.45 -3.69
N THR A 47 -10.25 -12.97 -2.57
CA THR A 47 -9.91 -14.32 -2.11
C THR A 47 -10.21 -15.36 -3.21
N ARG A 48 -11.44 -15.36 -3.74
CA ARG A 48 -11.80 -16.29 -4.83
C ARG A 48 -10.98 -16.09 -6.11
N SER A 49 -10.60 -14.84 -6.42
CA SER A 49 -9.75 -14.54 -7.59
C SER A 49 -8.37 -15.17 -7.44
N VAL A 50 -7.75 -15.04 -6.29
CA VAL A 50 -6.41 -15.58 -5.98
C VAL A 50 -6.43 -17.12 -5.90
N GLU A 51 -7.43 -17.70 -5.24
CA GLU A 51 -7.58 -19.16 -5.12
C GLU A 51 -7.73 -19.83 -6.49
N ARG A 52 -8.44 -19.20 -7.42
CA ARG A 52 -8.55 -19.71 -8.82
C ARG A 52 -7.21 -19.73 -9.55
N LEU A 53 -6.23 -18.93 -9.13
CA LEU A 53 -4.86 -18.96 -9.65
C LEU A 53 -3.96 -19.98 -8.91
N GLY A 54 -4.53 -20.75 -7.98
CA GLY A 54 -3.81 -21.81 -7.25
C GLY A 54 -2.91 -21.30 -6.10
N ALA A 55 -3.01 -20.03 -5.72
CA ALA A 55 -2.21 -19.48 -4.64
C ALA A 55 -2.97 -19.45 -3.31
N ARG A 56 -2.22 -19.48 -2.20
CA ARG A 56 -2.80 -19.27 -0.86
C ARG A 56 -3.05 -17.80 -0.59
N VAL A 57 -4.19 -17.51 0.03
CA VAL A 57 -4.57 -16.17 0.41
C VAL A 57 -5.35 -16.17 1.72
N ARG A 58 -5.17 -15.12 2.52
CA ARG A 58 -5.96 -14.90 3.74
C ARG A 58 -6.41 -13.44 3.78
N ALA A 59 -7.71 -13.23 3.84
CA ALA A 59 -8.28 -11.92 4.14
C ALA A 59 -8.44 -11.74 5.65
N VAL A 60 -7.97 -10.63 6.20
CA VAL A 60 -8.06 -10.32 7.63
C VAL A 60 -8.65 -8.92 7.80
N GLN A 61 -9.70 -8.80 8.60
CA GLN A 61 -10.25 -7.48 8.92
C GLN A 61 -9.30 -6.71 9.83
N LEU A 62 -9.00 -5.46 9.47
CA LEU A 62 -8.18 -4.55 10.25
C LEU A 62 -8.53 -3.09 9.92
N ASP A 63 -8.80 -2.29 10.94
CA ASP A 63 -8.68 -0.84 10.86
C ASP A 63 -7.22 -0.44 11.12
N THR A 64 -6.53 0.02 10.09
CA THR A 64 -5.14 0.46 10.21
C THR A 64 -4.97 1.78 10.97
N GLY A 65 -6.05 2.49 11.24
CA GLY A 65 -6.06 3.68 12.11
C GLY A 65 -6.19 3.36 13.60
N ASP A 66 -6.53 2.12 13.96
CA ASP A 66 -6.65 1.67 15.35
C ASP A 66 -5.45 0.81 15.77
N ILE A 67 -4.47 1.45 16.41
CA ILE A 67 -3.27 0.75 16.89
C ILE A 67 -3.55 -0.28 18.00
N HIS A 68 -4.68 -0.16 18.70
CA HIS A 68 -5.05 -1.11 19.77
C HIS A 68 -5.50 -2.46 19.19
N ALA A 69 -5.88 -2.51 17.91
CA ALA A 69 -6.19 -3.74 17.21
C ALA A 69 -4.95 -4.55 16.77
N PHE A 70 -3.75 -3.94 16.77
CA PHE A 70 -2.54 -4.56 16.20
C PHE A 70 -2.07 -5.81 16.95
N PRO A 71 -2.08 -5.90 18.29
CA PRO A 71 -1.69 -7.14 18.96
C PRO A 71 -2.52 -8.35 18.52
N ALA A 72 -3.84 -8.20 18.48
CA ALA A 72 -4.73 -9.27 18.02
C ALA A 72 -4.55 -9.58 16.53
N PHE A 73 -4.22 -8.57 15.71
CA PHE A 73 -3.89 -8.78 14.30
C PHE A 73 -2.59 -9.58 14.14
N VAL A 74 -1.53 -9.23 14.88
CA VAL A 74 -0.24 -9.96 14.85
C VAL A 74 -0.44 -11.43 15.19
N GLU A 75 -1.28 -11.76 16.17
CA GLU A 75 -1.58 -13.16 16.51
C GLU A 75 -2.30 -13.88 15.35
N LYS A 76 -3.23 -13.21 14.65
CA LYS A 76 -3.85 -13.79 13.44
C LYS A 76 -2.82 -14.05 12.34
N ILE A 77 -1.83 -13.15 12.18
CA ILE A 77 -0.73 -13.35 11.23
C ILE A 77 0.12 -14.57 11.64
N ARG A 78 0.52 -14.68 12.92
CA ARG A 78 1.28 -15.85 13.44
C ARG A 78 0.57 -17.17 13.14
N ASN A 79 -0.72 -17.23 13.46
CA ASN A 79 -1.53 -18.41 13.21
C ASN A 79 -1.62 -18.76 11.72
N THR A 80 -1.79 -17.75 10.85
CA THR A 80 -1.82 -17.96 9.39
C THR A 80 -0.47 -18.44 8.87
N LEU A 81 0.63 -17.88 9.35
CA LEU A 81 1.98 -18.34 8.99
C LEU A 81 2.19 -19.80 9.42
N ALA A 82 1.80 -20.16 10.66
CA ALA A 82 1.90 -21.52 11.16
C ALA A 82 1.05 -22.51 10.33
N GLU A 83 -0.20 -22.16 9.96
CA GLU A 83 -1.04 -22.95 9.05
C GLU A 83 -0.38 -23.16 7.67
N TRP A 84 0.45 -22.21 7.23
CA TRP A 84 1.17 -22.28 5.96
C TRP A 84 2.56 -22.91 6.08
N ASN A 85 2.93 -23.41 7.27
CA ASN A 85 4.25 -23.95 7.61
C ASN A 85 5.38 -22.93 7.36
N ALA A 86 5.12 -21.66 7.69
CA ALA A 86 6.07 -20.56 7.60
C ALA A 86 6.28 -19.93 9.00
N GLU A 87 7.50 -19.47 9.27
CA GLU A 87 7.81 -18.72 10.50
C GLU A 87 7.73 -17.21 10.26
N ASN A 88 8.01 -16.77 9.05
CA ASN A 88 8.14 -15.37 8.68
C ASN A 88 7.42 -15.09 7.36
N PHE A 89 7.14 -13.82 7.12
CA PHE A 89 6.73 -13.31 5.81
C PHE A 89 7.83 -12.40 5.23
N ASN A 90 7.81 -12.18 3.92
CA ASN A 90 8.89 -11.51 3.19
C ASN A 90 8.58 -10.06 2.85
N TYR A 91 7.33 -9.74 2.52
CA TYR A 91 6.96 -8.44 1.97
C TYR A 91 5.83 -7.80 2.76
N LEU A 92 5.99 -6.50 3.08
CA LEU A 92 4.93 -5.67 3.65
C LEU A 92 4.61 -4.51 2.69
N VAL A 93 3.34 -4.35 2.35
CA VAL A 93 2.86 -3.21 1.57
C VAL A 93 1.85 -2.41 2.41
N ASN A 94 2.27 -1.26 2.90
CA ASN A 94 1.43 -0.31 3.63
C ASN A 94 0.63 0.53 2.62
N MET A 95 -0.51 -0.01 2.18
CA MET A 95 -1.33 0.58 1.12
C MET A 95 -2.67 1.12 1.60
N ALA A 96 -3.17 0.69 2.76
CA ALA A 96 -4.42 1.20 3.31
C ALA A 96 -4.38 2.73 3.43
N GLY A 97 -5.47 3.37 3.05
CA GLY A 97 -5.56 4.82 3.10
C GLY A 97 -6.93 5.35 2.69
N THR A 98 -7.17 6.59 3.06
CA THR A 98 -8.36 7.37 2.71
C THR A 98 -7.93 8.73 2.19
N SER A 99 -8.84 9.49 1.57
CA SER A 99 -8.56 10.87 1.19
C SER A 99 -9.26 11.83 2.13
N GLN A 100 -8.56 12.85 2.55
CA GLN A 100 -9.12 14.02 3.21
C GLN A 100 -9.10 15.19 2.22
N ASN A 101 -10.21 15.92 2.16
CA ASN A 101 -10.40 17.06 1.29
C ASN A 101 -10.75 18.28 2.14
N GLY A 102 -10.22 19.44 1.79
CA GLY A 102 -10.48 20.72 2.44
C GLY A 102 -9.46 21.74 2.00
N LEU A 103 -9.90 22.95 1.68
CA LEU A 103 -9.01 24.08 1.41
C LEU A 103 -8.29 24.47 2.71
N PHE A 104 -7.17 25.19 2.61
CA PHE A 104 -6.33 25.56 3.75
C PHE A 104 -7.10 26.22 4.92
N GLY A 105 -8.10 27.05 4.61
CA GLY A 105 -8.93 27.69 5.63
C GLY A 105 -10.11 26.84 6.15
N GLU A 106 -10.28 25.62 5.68
CA GLU A 106 -11.44 24.75 5.95
C GLU A 106 -11.05 23.43 6.62
N VAL A 107 -9.76 23.05 6.56
CA VAL A 107 -9.28 21.81 7.19
C VAL A 107 -9.47 21.88 8.70
N THR A 108 -10.13 20.88 9.26
CA THR A 108 -10.34 20.74 10.70
C THR A 108 -9.23 19.93 11.37
N GLU A 109 -9.16 19.99 12.69
CA GLU A 109 -8.27 19.15 13.50
C GLU A 109 -8.62 17.66 13.29
N GLU A 110 -9.91 17.32 13.21
CA GLU A 110 -10.39 15.96 12.99
C GLU A 110 -9.95 15.39 11.63
N ASP A 111 -9.94 16.23 10.57
CA ASP A 111 -9.46 15.83 9.24
C ASP A 111 -7.97 15.50 9.29
N LEU A 112 -7.18 16.35 9.95
CA LEU A 112 -5.74 16.15 10.08
C LEU A 112 -5.42 14.92 10.93
N ASP A 113 -6.11 14.75 12.05
CA ASP A 113 -5.96 13.60 12.94
C ASP A 113 -6.35 12.29 12.25
N ALA A 114 -7.43 12.29 11.47
CA ALA A 114 -7.84 11.14 10.68
C ALA A 114 -6.78 10.78 9.63
N ALA A 115 -6.24 11.78 8.92
CA ALA A 115 -5.14 11.58 7.97
C ALA A 115 -3.89 11.04 8.66
N TYR A 116 -3.50 11.62 9.80
CA TYR A 116 -2.35 11.18 10.58
C TYR A 116 -2.49 9.74 11.05
N ARG A 117 -3.63 9.39 11.65
CA ARG A 117 -3.89 8.03 12.16
C ARG A 117 -3.72 6.97 11.08
N ILE A 118 -4.30 7.20 9.89
CA ILE A 118 -4.34 6.19 8.83
C ILE A 118 -3.03 6.15 8.03
N HIS A 119 -2.43 7.31 7.74
CA HIS A 119 -1.31 7.38 6.80
C HIS A 119 0.06 7.35 7.47
N VAL A 120 0.19 7.78 8.72
CA VAL A 120 1.49 7.87 9.42
C VAL A 120 1.52 6.95 10.62
N LYS A 121 0.64 7.17 11.61
CA LYS A 121 0.63 6.43 12.87
C LYS A 121 0.38 4.93 12.63
N GLY A 122 -0.63 4.61 11.83
CA GLY A 122 -0.97 3.24 11.51
C GLY A 122 0.18 2.46 10.86
N PRO A 123 0.70 2.88 9.70
CA PRO A 123 1.83 2.22 9.04
C PRO A 123 3.07 2.10 9.92
N LEU A 124 3.42 3.14 10.70
CA LEU A 124 4.56 3.10 11.62
C LEU A 124 4.41 1.98 12.66
N PHE A 125 3.34 2.01 13.44
CA PHE A 125 3.14 1.07 14.54
C PHE A 125 2.76 -0.34 14.05
N LEU A 126 2.07 -0.46 12.92
CA LEU A 126 1.80 -1.76 12.32
C LEU A 126 3.09 -2.42 11.86
N THR A 127 3.97 -1.69 11.16
CA THR A 127 5.27 -2.20 10.75
C THR A 127 6.12 -2.59 11.95
N GLN A 128 6.15 -1.76 13.00
CA GLN A 128 6.86 -2.07 14.25
C GLN A 128 6.32 -3.35 14.90
N SER A 129 5.01 -3.53 14.97
CA SER A 129 4.38 -4.72 15.55
C SER A 129 4.63 -5.99 14.74
N LEU A 130 4.73 -5.87 13.42
CA LEU A 130 5.01 -6.98 12.50
C LEU A 130 6.51 -7.25 12.32
N LEU A 131 7.38 -6.34 12.74
CA LEU A 131 8.84 -6.43 12.51
C LEU A 131 9.48 -7.77 12.98
N PRO A 132 9.07 -8.38 14.10
CA PRO A 132 9.60 -9.68 14.50
C PRO A 132 9.25 -10.83 13.54
N LEU A 133 8.24 -10.65 12.70
CA LEU A 133 7.75 -11.66 11.73
C LEU A 133 8.24 -11.39 10.29
N ILE A 134 8.90 -10.28 10.03
CA ILE A 134 9.50 -10.01 8.71
C ILE A 134 10.81 -10.78 8.61
N ALA A 135 10.97 -11.56 7.55
CA ALA A 135 12.22 -12.27 7.27
C ALA A 135 13.38 -11.29 7.02
N ASP A 136 14.58 -11.67 7.40
CA ASP A 136 15.79 -10.94 7.00
C ASP A 136 15.93 -10.95 5.47
N GLY A 137 16.32 -9.83 4.88
CA GLY A 137 16.28 -9.63 3.44
C GLY A 137 14.88 -9.32 2.89
N GLY A 138 13.89 -9.16 3.76
CA GLY A 138 12.52 -8.77 3.39
C GLY A 138 12.43 -7.37 2.77
N ARG A 139 11.24 -6.99 2.32
CA ARG A 139 11.00 -5.68 1.68
C ARG A 139 9.71 -5.04 2.15
N ILE A 140 9.77 -3.73 2.34
CA ILE A 140 8.63 -2.91 2.75
C ILE A 140 8.38 -1.85 1.68
N VAL A 141 7.13 -1.71 1.27
CA VAL A 141 6.68 -0.62 0.39
C VAL A 141 5.65 0.21 1.13
N ASN A 142 5.92 1.50 1.29
CA ASN A 142 4.98 2.49 1.77
C ASN A 142 4.37 3.25 0.59
N ILE A 143 3.08 3.57 0.63
CA ILE A 143 2.42 4.30 -0.45
C ILE A 143 2.35 5.78 -0.10
N SER A 144 3.03 6.60 -0.91
CA SER A 144 2.94 8.06 -0.91
C SER A 144 1.95 8.55 -2.00
N SER A 145 2.23 9.66 -2.61
CA SER A 145 1.40 10.28 -3.65
C SER A 145 2.25 11.24 -4.49
N GLY A 146 1.88 11.45 -5.75
CA GLY A 146 2.41 12.54 -6.57
C GLY A 146 2.21 13.93 -5.94
N LEU A 147 1.20 14.07 -5.07
CA LEU A 147 0.88 15.32 -4.35
C LEU A 147 1.97 15.79 -3.36
N THR A 148 3.01 15.01 -3.12
CA THR A 148 4.21 15.46 -2.38
C THR A 148 5.17 16.26 -3.26
N ARG A 149 5.07 16.13 -4.59
CA ARG A 149 5.91 16.83 -5.58
C ARG A 149 5.22 18.04 -6.19
N PHE A 150 3.91 17.95 -6.44
CA PHE A 150 3.10 19.05 -6.93
C PHE A 150 1.89 19.28 -6.05
N ALA A 151 1.46 20.55 -5.94
CA ALA A 151 0.33 20.92 -5.10
C ALA A 151 -0.99 20.94 -5.89
N TYR A 152 -2.03 20.37 -5.27
CA TYR A 152 -3.39 20.48 -5.77
C TYR A 152 -4.28 21.05 -4.65
N PRO A 153 -5.05 22.12 -4.90
CA PRO A 153 -5.89 22.73 -3.86
C PRO A 153 -6.82 21.71 -3.21
N GLY A 154 -7.07 21.86 -1.91
CA GLY A 154 -7.94 20.99 -1.14
C GLY A 154 -7.32 19.65 -0.72
N ARG A 155 -5.99 19.49 -0.78
CA ARG A 155 -5.30 18.23 -0.44
C ARG A 155 -4.26 18.36 0.68
N ILE A 156 -4.21 19.49 1.38
CA ILE A 156 -3.11 19.80 2.31
C ILE A 156 -2.97 18.76 3.44
N ALA A 157 -4.05 18.36 4.11
CA ALA A 157 -3.98 17.38 5.18
C ALA A 157 -3.42 16.03 4.68
N TYR A 158 -3.96 15.52 3.57
CA TYR A 158 -3.51 14.27 2.95
C TYR A 158 -2.06 14.35 2.47
N ALA A 159 -1.71 15.38 1.70
CA ALA A 159 -0.38 15.53 1.10
C ALA A 159 0.71 15.69 2.16
N SER A 160 0.44 16.42 3.26
CA SER A 160 1.36 16.56 4.39
C SER A 160 1.69 15.21 5.02
N MET A 161 0.67 14.35 5.22
CA MET A 161 0.89 13.01 5.75
C MET A 161 1.66 12.12 4.77
N LYS A 162 1.46 12.28 3.46
CA LYS A 162 2.24 11.54 2.47
C LYS A 162 3.69 12.00 2.41
N GLY A 163 3.98 13.26 2.65
CA GLY A 163 5.35 13.76 2.88
C GLY A 163 6.00 13.13 4.11
N ALA A 164 5.25 13.02 5.22
CA ALA A 164 5.72 12.33 6.42
C ALA A 164 6.05 10.85 6.16
N VAL A 165 5.25 10.16 5.34
CA VAL A 165 5.53 8.76 4.92
C VAL A 165 6.87 8.65 4.18
N GLU A 166 7.21 9.60 3.32
CA GLU A 166 8.47 9.60 2.59
C GLU A 166 9.67 9.74 3.55
N VAL A 167 9.59 10.67 4.50
CA VAL A 167 10.62 10.83 5.55
C VAL A 167 10.71 9.55 6.41
N MET A 168 9.59 9.04 6.88
CA MET A 168 9.53 7.79 7.67
C MET A 168 10.21 6.64 6.94
N THR A 169 10.01 6.52 5.63
CA THR A 169 10.63 5.48 4.79
C THR A 169 12.15 5.54 4.83
N HIS A 170 12.76 6.74 4.79
CA HIS A 170 14.21 6.90 4.88
C HIS A 170 14.77 6.39 6.21
N TYR A 171 14.10 6.73 7.33
CA TYR A 171 14.51 6.25 8.65
C TYR A 171 14.36 4.74 8.78
N MET A 172 13.22 4.18 8.36
CA MET A 172 13.00 2.73 8.36
C MET A 172 14.07 2.01 7.51
N ALA A 173 14.38 2.51 6.31
CA ALA A 173 15.40 1.93 5.45
C ALA A 173 16.80 1.93 6.09
N LYS A 174 17.14 3.01 6.81
CA LYS A 174 18.43 3.14 7.50
C LYS A 174 18.52 2.17 8.69
N GLU A 175 17.49 2.13 9.52
CA GLU A 175 17.49 1.34 10.75
C GLU A 175 17.35 -0.16 10.49
N LEU A 176 16.55 -0.56 9.49
CA LEU A 176 16.32 -1.96 9.16
C LEU A 176 17.39 -2.55 8.22
N GLY A 177 18.32 -1.73 7.74
CA GLY A 177 19.40 -2.16 6.87
C GLY A 177 20.31 -3.24 7.48
N THR A 178 20.47 -3.29 8.81
CA THR A 178 21.23 -4.33 9.52
C THR A 178 20.60 -5.73 9.34
N ARG A 179 19.30 -5.79 9.12
CA ARG A 179 18.53 -7.00 8.78
C ARG A 179 18.39 -7.19 7.26
N ARG A 180 19.06 -6.37 6.45
CA ARG A 180 18.94 -6.37 4.98
C ARG A 180 17.51 -6.16 4.49
N ILE A 181 16.65 -5.52 5.28
CA ILE A 181 15.28 -5.17 4.90
C ILE A 181 15.33 -3.87 4.11
N ALA A 182 14.91 -3.92 2.86
CA ALA A 182 14.80 -2.73 2.02
C ALA A 182 13.42 -2.06 2.21
N VAL A 183 13.41 -0.74 2.33
CA VAL A 183 12.17 0.04 2.50
C VAL A 183 12.12 1.14 1.46
N ASN A 184 11.07 1.14 0.64
CA ASN A 184 10.88 2.12 -0.42
C ASN A 184 9.49 2.73 -0.36
N THR A 185 9.35 3.89 -0.99
CA THR A 185 8.07 4.56 -1.19
C THR A 185 7.67 4.50 -2.67
N VAL A 186 6.43 4.10 -2.93
CA VAL A 186 5.80 4.25 -4.24
C VAL A 186 4.83 5.43 -4.16
N ALA A 187 4.94 6.35 -5.13
CA ALA A 187 4.10 7.55 -5.23
C ALA A 187 3.25 7.48 -6.52
N PRO A 188 2.02 6.96 -6.45
CA PRO A 188 1.12 6.93 -7.58
C PRO A 188 0.68 8.34 -8.01
N GLY A 189 0.43 8.51 -9.30
CA GLY A 189 -0.36 9.63 -9.81
C GLY A 189 -1.86 9.45 -9.54
N ALA A 190 -2.68 10.14 -10.32
CA ALA A 190 -4.14 10.00 -10.26
C ALA A 190 -4.59 8.71 -10.92
N ILE A 191 -5.18 7.80 -10.13
CA ILE A 191 -5.56 6.45 -10.56
C ILE A 191 -7.09 6.28 -10.49
N GLN A 192 -7.70 5.67 -11.49
CA GLN A 192 -9.12 5.35 -11.56
C GLN A 192 -9.48 4.21 -10.59
N THR A 193 -9.91 4.58 -9.39
CA THR A 193 -10.35 3.66 -8.32
C THR A 193 -11.54 4.25 -7.58
N ASP A 194 -12.01 3.57 -6.53
CA ASP A 194 -13.01 4.13 -5.59
C ASP A 194 -12.42 5.17 -4.62
N PHE A 195 -11.11 5.41 -4.66
CA PHE A 195 -10.46 6.41 -3.83
C PHE A 195 -11.02 7.81 -4.10
N SER A 196 -11.17 8.63 -3.08
CA SER A 196 -11.84 9.95 -3.18
C SER A 196 -13.27 9.88 -3.75
N GLY A 197 -14.03 8.82 -3.44
CA GLY A 197 -15.38 8.64 -3.95
C GLY A 197 -15.46 8.30 -5.43
N GLY A 198 -14.38 7.81 -6.03
CA GLY A 198 -14.34 7.43 -7.45
C GLY A 198 -14.21 8.59 -8.43
N VAL A 199 -13.92 9.79 -7.96
CA VAL A 199 -13.96 11.02 -8.76
C VAL A 199 -13.12 10.96 -10.04
N VAL A 200 -11.96 10.29 -10.01
CA VAL A 200 -11.09 10.14 -11.20
C VAL A 200 -11.69 9.17 -12.22
N ARG A 201 -12.43 8.16 -11.76
CA ARG A 201 -13.07 7.15 -12.60
C ARG A 201 -14.40 7.64 -13.18
N ASP A 202 -15.21 8.29 -12.36
CA ASP A 202 -16.63 8.52 -12.63
C ASP A 202 -16.93 9.92 -13.17
N ASN A 203 -15.97 10.88 -13.07
CA ASN A 203 -16.14 12.23 -13.61
C ASN A 203 -15.26 12.44 -14.87
N PRO A 204 -15.89 12.51 -16.07
CA PRO A 204 -15.16 12.62 -17.33
C PRO A 204 -14.35 13.93 -17.49
N ASP A 205 -14.79 15.03 -16.87
CA ASP A 205 -14.07 16.31 -16.95
C ASP A 205 -12.80 16.27 -16.10
N ILE A 206 -12.87 15.67 -14.91
CA ILE A 206 -11.70 15.45 -14.07
C ILE A 206 -10.75 14.45 -14.74
N ALA A 207 -11.26 13.37 -15.31
CA ALA A 207 -10.43 12.40 -16.04
C ALA A 207 -9.71 13.05 -17.23
N ARG A 208 -10.38 13.94 -17.97
CA ARG A 208 -9.80 14.71 -19.09
C ARG A 208 -8.69 15.64 -18.59
N HIS A 209 -8.97 16.44 -17.55
CA HIS A 209 -7.98 17.35 -16.98
C HIS A 209 -6.72 16.61 -16.50
N ILE A 210 -6.89 15.44 -15.85
CA ILE A 210 -5.76 14.60 -15.45
C ILE A 210 -5.02 14.05 -16.66
N ALA A 211 -5.72 13.62 -17.71
CA ALA A 211 -5.11 13.13 -18.94
C ALA A 211 -4.25 14.21 -19.62
N GLU A 212 -4.74 15.45 -19.70
CA GLU A 212 -4.02 16.61 -20.24
C GLU A 212 -2.74 16.93 -19.44
N ALA A 213 -2.79 16.73 -18.10
CA ALA A 213 -1.65 16.94 -17.21
C ALA A 213 -0.70 15.73 -17.11
N THR A 214 -0.99 14.63 -17.82
CA THR A 214 -0.20 13.38 -17.76
C THR A 214 0.47 13.13 -19.10
N ALA A 215 1.78 12.97 -19.13
CA ALA A 215 2.55 12.78 -20.38
C ALA A 215 2.08 11.55 -21.19
N LEU A 216 1.63 10.46 -20.52
CA LEU A 216 1.04 9.30 -21.20
C LEU A 216 -0.43 9.49 -21.60
N GLY A 217 -1.01 10.70 -21.46
CA GLY A 217 -2.29 11.10 -22.00
C GLY A 217 -3.53 10.46 -21.37
N ARG A 218 -3.40 9.87 -20.17
CA ARG A 218 -4.53 9.25 -19.45
C ARG A 218 -4.32 9.22 -17.94
N PRO A 219 -5.38 9.15 -17.14
CA PRO A 219 -5.26 8.71 -15.76
C PRO A 219 -4.70 7.27 -15.68
N GLY A 220 -4.05 6.93 -14.56
CA GLY A 220 -3.59 5.57 -14.34
C GLY A 220 -4.74 4.61 -14.01
N LEU A 221 -4.46 3.32 -14.14
CA LEU A 221 -5.32 2.22 -13.72
C LEU A 221 -4.65 1.49 -12.54
N PRO A 222 -5.41 0.74 -11.71
CA PRO A 222 -4.82 -0.10 -10.67
C PRO A 222 -3.70 -1.01 -11.20
N ASP A 223 -3.85 -1.53 -12.42
CA ASP A 223 -2.88 -2.43 -13.06
C ASP A 223 -1.63 -1.72 -13.60
N ASP A 224 -1.56 -0.40 -13.58
CA ASP A 224 -0.31 0.33 -13.78
C ASP A 224 0.55 0.33 -12.49
N ILE A 225 -0.07 0.11 -11.32
CA ILE A 225 0.59 0.20 -10.00
C ILE A 225 0.89 -1.18 -9.40
N GLY A 226 -0.10 -2.08 -9.36
CA GLY A 226 0.06 -3.38 -8.71
C GLY A 226 1.24 -4.21 -9.26
N PRO A 227 1.37 -4.40 -10.58
CA PRO A 227 2.50 -5.11 -11.17
C PRO A 227 3.85 -4.44 -10.93
N MET A 228 3.90 -3.10 -10.87
CA MET A 228 5.11 -2.34 -10.55
C MET A 228 5.54 -2.62 -9.11
N ILE A 229 4.62 -2.58 -8.14
CA ILE A 229 4.92 -2.91 -6.74
C ILE A 229 5.40 -4.35 -6.61
N ALA A 230 4.74 -5.31 -7.27
CA ALA A 230 5.15 -6.71 -7.27
C ALA A 230 6.55 -6.90 -7.91
N SER A 231 6.90 -6.09 -8.92
CA SER A 231 8.25 -6.06 -9.48
C SER A 231 9.26 -5.47 -8.49
N LEU A 232 8.95 -4.33 -7.86
CA LEU A 232 9.83 -3.68 -6.87
C LEU A 232 10.16 -4.60 -5.69
N LEU A 233 9.23 -5.46 -5.30
CA LEU A 233 9.41 -6.46 -4.24
C LEU A 233 10.22 -7.68 -4.67
N SER A 234 10.51 -7.87 -5.97
CA SER A 234 11.28 -9.03 -6.46
C SER A 234 12.78 -8.92 -6.22
N GLU A 235 13.49 -10.04 -6.31
CA GLU A 235 14.96 -10.10 -6.17
C GLU A 235 15.70 -9.24 -7.20
N ASP A 236 15.12 -9.02 -8.37
CA ASP A 236 15.73 -8.18 -9.42
C ASP A 236 15.97 -6.74 -8.93
N ASN A 237 15.18 -6.30 -7.96
CA ASN A 237 15.21 -4.95 -7.39
C ASN A 237 15.84 -4.89 -5.99
N ARG A 238 16.61 -5.91 -5.58
CA ARG A 238 17.17 -6.03 -4.22
C ARG A 238 18.08 -4.87 -3.78
N TRP A 239 18.61 -4.10 -4.73
CA TRP A 239 19.51 -2.98 -4.45
C TRP A 239 18.80 -1.62 -4.39
N ILE A 240 17.46 -1.60 -4.60
CA ILE A 240 16.64 -0.39 -4.45
C ILE A 240 16.25 -0.25 -2.98
N ASN A 241 16.75 0.79 -2.31
CA ASN A 241 16.46 1.08 -0.91
C ASN A 241 16.36 2.58 -0.66
N ALA A 242 15.49 3.00 0.25
CA ALA A 242 15.25 4.40 0.62
C ALA A 242 14.83 5.30 -0.55
N GLN A 243 14.22 4.74 -1.61
CA GLN A 243 13.81 5.50 -2.78
C GLN A 243 12.35 5.88 -2.72
N ARG A 244 12.05 7.08 -3.24
CA ARG A 244 10.72 7.51 -3.65
C ARG A 244 10.57 7.27 -5.16
N ILE A 245 9.75 6.31 -5.52
CA ILE A 245 9.53 5.92 -6.91
C ILE A 245 8.17 6.44 -7.35
N GLU A 246 8.16 7.41 -8.26
CA GLU A 246 6.92 7.93 -8.82
C GLU A 246 6.41 7.04 -9.94
N VAL A 247 5.12 6.70 -9.86
CA VAL A 247 4.42 5.86 -10.86
C VAL A 247 3.16 6.62 -11.27
N SER A 248 3.34 7.62 -12.13
CA SER A 248 2.31 8.62 -12.43
C SER A 248 2.02 8.78 -13.93
N GLY A 249 2.71 8.03 -14.80
CA GLY A 249 2.62 8.26 -16.24
C GLY A 249 3.19 9.60 -16.68
N GLY A 250 4.03 10.24 -15.84
CA GLY A 250 4.55 11.58 -16.08
C GLY A 250 3.52 12.66 -15.78
N GLN A 251 2.73 12.53 -14.73
CA GLN A 251 1.77 13.55 -14.32
C GLN A 251 2.50 14.80 -13.81
N ALA A 252 2.15 15.97 -14.34
CA ALA A 252 2.66 17.29 -13.95
C ALA A 252 4.21 17.41 -13.97
N ILE A 253 4.85 16.91 -15.04
CA ILE A 253 6.29 17.09 -15.31
C ILE A 253 6.53 18.33 -16.17
#